data_05daa4e3ff7082f1cb93de54bc7b55d3
#
_entry.id   05daa4e3ff7082f1cb93de54bc7b55d3
#
_cell.length_a   1.000
_cell.length_b   1.000
_cell.length_c   1.000
_cell.angle_alpha   90.00
_cell.angle_beta   90.00
_cell.angle_gamma   90.00
#
_symmetry.space_group_name_H-M   'P 1'
#
loop_
_entity.id
_entity.type
_entity.pdbx_description
1 polymer ?
#
loop_
_entity_poly.entity_id
_entity_poly.type
_entity_poly.pdbx_seq_one_letter_code
_entity_poly.pdbx_strand_id
1 'polypeptide(L)'
;MKFLSIAFSALLALMPISMSAQDVSGDTIPSSDTYFLPSVIQNNPNLSIYYSALRATGLADTLEQYIDFCYPGVSYDSTLACFINTGRAIKYFTAYETDYAVFPDVRTFSYTVFVITDSILAADYNIRSLDDLRSYARQAYPSGAGKEDYDRESSLNMFMSYHILPFSLIWDQLNTSQREIVCSHHHLDELDVEDFYETMLPHSIMRISTPYKHDHYGNVSEMSNSEIIGKFINRKGTLKDPANLIEGVQILDESHIYNNMATNGVYHYLTKPLVYDNDTRDALNVRMRIMANTLSPDFINSGARGRLRKYERDRYTVGFLPGFCKNFQWNRESQFYVRYRDPSFGCYNGDEMTLMGNFDITFRLPAVPKDGLYEIRIPGYAGPFYPEPENILYYIRKEGDDFVPCGKPVDFNLSLTSPEIGYVRDDRVDYYTYAQNNPGLNEEELQELATKDNDRLLRSHGYMKAPDSYGPNHNNMRDDERMFRKIVCEIYMESGKDYYLRMRKVSGSTPIAFNYLEIVPYNVYSGENGPEDRH
;
A
#
# COMPACT_ATOMS: atom_id res chain seq x y z
N MET A 1 -8.59 -33.68 -46.88
CA MET A 1 -9.82 -32.97 -46.48
C MET A 1 -9.46 -31.98 -45.43
N LYS A 2 -9.79 -30.73 -45.70
CA LYS A 2 -9.30 -29.50 -45.18
C LYS A 2 -9.57 -29.32 -43.65
N PHE A 3 -8.53 -29.08 -42.90
CA PHE A 3 -8.62 -28.38 -41.59
C PHE A 3 -8.82 -26.90 -41.90
N LEU A 4 -9.95 -26.36 -41.50
CA LEU A 4 -10.19 -24.92 -41.45
C LEU A 4 -10.12 -24.49 -40.00
N SER A 5 -9.19 -23.61 -39.76
CA SER A 5 -8.73 -22.98 -38.57
C SER A 5 -9.83 -22.29 -37.77
N ILE A 6 -9.73 -22.50 -36.48
CA ILE A 6 -10.36 -21.66 -35.46
C ILE A 6 -9.38 -20.52 -35.18
N ALA A 7 -9.57 -19.42 -35.89
CA ALA A 7 -8.85 -18.16 -35.65
C ALA A 7 -9.87 -17.08 -35.31
N PHE A 8 -10.69 -17.29 -34.29
CA PHE A 8 -11.73 -16.31 -33.91
C PHE A 8 -11.92 -16.13 -32.41
N SER A 9 -11.00 -16.59 -31.57
CA SER A 9 -11.15 -16.44 -30.11
C SER A 9 -10.14 -15.51 -29.43
N ALA A 10 -9.23 -14.91 -30.19
CA ALA A 10 -8.17 -14.06 -29.61
C ALA A 10 -8.52 -12.56 -29.59
N LEU A 11 -9.66 -12.15 -30.15
CA LEU A 11 -10.00 -10.72 -30.26
C LEU A 11 -11.00 -10.23 -29.20
N LEU A 12 -11.51 -11.12 -28.33
CA LEU A 12 -12.49 -10.74 -27.28
C LEU A 12 -11.84 -10.54 -25.89
N ALA A 13 -10.56 -10.83 -25.73
CA ALA A 13 -9.85 -10.64 -24.45
C ALA A 13 -9.10 -9.30 -24.34
N LEU A 14 -9.16 -8.45 -25.38
CA LEU A 14 -8.56 -7.12 -25.39
C LEU A 14 -9.54 -5.98 -25.09
N MET A 15 -10.73 -6.30 -24.64
CA MET A 15 -11.51 -5.24 -24.01
C MET A 15 -10.88 -4.95 -22.65
N PRO A 16 -10.38 -3.72 -22.43
CA PRO A 16 -10.19 -3.28 -21.08
C PRO A 16 -11.51 -3.57 -20.37
N ILE A 17 -11.46 -4.12 -19.17
CA ILE A 17 -12.61 -4.09 -18.28
C ILE A 17 -12.81 -2.61 -18.02
N SER A 18 -13.43 -1.93 -18.99
CA SER A 18 -13.99 -0.62 -18.78
C SER A 18 -15.04 -0.84 -17.70
N MET A 19 -14.71 -0.48 -16.47
CA MET A 19 -15.72 -0.26 -15.47
C MET A 19 -16.71 0.70 -16.14
N SER A 20 -17.86 0.17 -16.52
CA SER A 20 -18.96 1.01 -16.90
C SER A 20 -19.27 1.85 -15.67
N ALA A 21 -18.86 3.12 -15.72
CA ALA A 21 -19.51 4.16 -14.95
C ALA A 21 -20.92 4.26 -15.53
N GLN A 22 -21.77 3.28 -15.23
CA GLN A 22 -23.19 3.39 -15.47
C GLN A 22 -23.80 4.10 -14.28
N ASP A 23 -24.41 5.20 -14.65
CA ASP A 23 -25.37 5.99 -13.90
C ASP A 23 -24.85 7.04 -12.91
N VAL A 24 -24.21 8.08 -13.43
CA VAL A 24 -24.58 9.44 -13.00
C VAL A 24 -24.46 10.37 -14.21
N SER A 25 -25.58 10.90 -14.68
CA SER A 25 -25.74 11.95 -15.70
C SER A 25 -25.16 11.67 -17.11
N GLY A 26 -26.03 11.69 -18.06
CA GLY A 26 -25.99 11.49 -19.49
C GLY A 26 -24.88 12.08 -20.37
N ASP A 27 -23.64 12.11 -19.95
CA ASP A 27 -22.53 12.52 -20.79
C ASP A 27 -21.83 11.29 -21.37
N THR A 28 -21.97 11.15 -22.67
CA THR A 28 -21.37 10.10 -23.50
C THR A 28 -19.85 10.15 -23.43
N ILE A 29 -19.25 9.06 -22.95
CA ILE A 29 -17.81 8.80 -23.13
C ILE A 29 -17.53 8.78 -24.64
N PRO A 30 -16.56 9.56 -25.14
CA PRO A 30 -16.20 9.54 -26.54
C PRO A 30 -15.75 8.13 -26.95
N SER A 31 -16.44 7.52 -27.89
CA SER A 31 -16.07 6.24 -28.47
C SER A 31 -14.85 6.39 -29.37
N SER A 32 -13.88 5.50 -29.23
CA SER A 32 -12.89 5.05 -30.23
C SER A 32 -11.49 5.65 -30.30
N ASP A 33 -11.13 6.69 -29.57
CA ASP A 33 -9.74 7.15 -29.61
C ASP A 33 -9.01 6.77 -28.32
N THR A 34 -7.96 5.98 -28.46
CA THR A 34 -7.08 5.58 -27.34
C THR A 34 -6.22 6.77 -26.95
N TYR A 35 -6.66 7.54 -25.97
CA TYR A 35 -5.90 8.69 -25.45
C TYR A 35 -5.03 8.24 -24.28
N PHE A 36 -3.71 8.35 -24.44
CA PHE A 36 -2.77 8.18 -23.35
C PHE A 36 -2.59 9.47 -22.54
N LEU A 37 -2.10 9.33 -21.31
CA LEU A 37 -1.93 10.45 -20.37
C LEU A 37 -1.25 11.69 -20.97
N PRO A 38 -0.12 11.59 -21.73
CA PRO A 38 0.50 12.77 -22.31
C PRO A 38 -0.44 13.54 -23.23
N SER A 39 -1.25 12.84 -24.05
CA SER A 39 -2.20 13.47 -24.96
C SER A 39 -3.34 14.17 -24.21
N VAL A 40 -3.84 13.54 -23.14
CA VAL A 40 -4.91 14.12 -22.30
C VAL A 40 -4.40 15.38 -21.58
N ILE A 41 -3.18 15.36 -21.06
CA ILE A 41 -2.54 16.51 -20.42
C ILE A 41 -2.26 17.62 -21.44
N GLN A 42 -1.77 17.28 -22.63
CA GLN A 42 -1.53 18.22 -23.73
C GLN A 42 -2.78 18.99 -24.15
N ASN A 43 -3.90 18.31 -24.20
CA ASN A 43 -5.18 18.89 -24.62
C ASN A 43 -5.78 19.83 -23.55
N ASN A 44 -5.21 19.88 -22.36
CA ASN A 44 -5.63 20.78 -21.30
C ASN A 44 -4.84 22.09 -21.36
N PRO A 45 -5.48 23.22 -21.76
CA PRO A 45 -4.77 24.49 -21.94
C PRO A 45 -4.17 25.06 -20.65
N ASN A 46 -4.63 24.59 -19.49
CA ASN A 46 -4.13 25.05 -18.18
C ASN A 46 -2.92 24.26 -17.69
N LEU A 47 -2.39 23.31 -18.48
CA LEU A 47 -1.26 22.44 -18.14
C LEU A 47 -0.10 22.56 -19.13
N SER A 48 0.03 23.69 -19.81
CA SER A 48 1.00 23.87 -20.89
C SER A 48 2.45 23.80 -20.40
N ILE A 49 2.74 24.39 -19.24
CA ILE A 49 4.07 24.33 -18.60
C ILE A 49 4.37 22.91 -18.15
N TYR A 50 3.41 22.25 -17.50
CA TYR A 50 3.56 20.89 -17.02
C TYR A 50 3.81 19.90 -18.16
N TYR A 51 3.02 19.99 -19.25
CA TYR A 51 3.24 19.18 -20.46
C TYR A 51 4.61 19.43 -21.09
N SER A 52 5.05 20.70 -21.17
CA SER A 52 6.37 21.05 -21.69
C SER A 52 7.49 20.41 -20.87
N ALA A 53 7.31 20.34 -19.53
CA ALA A 53 8.26 19.68 -18.64
C ALA A 53 8.27 18.15 -18.82
N LEU A 54 7.10 17.52 -18.99
CA LEU A 54 7.03 16.08 -19.32
C LEU A 54 7.78 15.76 -20.62
N ARG A 55 7.66 16.61 -21.64
CA ARG A 55 8.39 16.44 -22.91
C ARG A 55 9.89 16.63 -22.74
N ALA A 56 10.31 17.69 -22.05
CA ALA A 56 11.72 18.00 -21.85
C ALA A 56 12.47 16.91 -21.07
N THR A 57 11.80 16.28 -20.11
CA THR A 57 12.36 15.19 -19.28
C THR A 57 12.29 13.81 -19.93
N GLY A 58 11.62 13.66 -21.08
CA GLY A 58 11.35 12.36 -21.70
C GLY A 58 10.33 11.50 -20.95
N LEU A 59 9.72 12.03 -19.89
CA LEU A 59 8.69 11.31 -19.14
C LEU A 59 7.40 11.14 -19.95
N ALA A 60 7.12 12.05 -20.91
CA ALA A 60 6.00 11.88 -21.83
C ALA A 60 6.08 10.55 -22.58
N ASP A 61 7.25 10.19 -23.12
CA ASP A 61 7.44 8.95 -23.87
C ASP A 61 7.30 7.71 -22.94
N THR A 62 7.66 7.85 -21.66
CA THR A 62 7.42 6.81 -20.64
C THR A 62 5.92 6.65 -20.36
N LEU A 63 5.20 7.75 -20.23
CA LEU A 63 3.76 7.76 -19.96
C LEU A 63 2.90 7.37 -21.19
N GLU A 64 3.48 7.21 -22.37
CA GLU A 64 2.82 6.63 -23.54
C GLU A 64 2.84 5.10 -23.54
N GLN A 65 3.68 4.48 -22.69
CA GLN A 65 3.73 3.03 -22.58
C GLN A 65 2.47 2.50 -21.86
N TYR A 66 1.90 1.42 -22.42
CA TYR A 66 0.73 0.75 -21.85
C TYR A 66 0.93 -0.76 -21.72
N ILE A 67 1.46 -1.42 -22.72
CA ILE A 67 1.75 -2.85 -22.68
C ILE A 67 3.24 -3.05 -22.47
N ASP A 68 3.60 -3.92 -21.54
CA ASP A 68 4.99 -4.33 -21.34
C ASP A 68 5.35 -5.46 -22.31
N PHE A 69 5.85 -5.08 -23.47
CA PHE A 69 6.31 -6.04 -24.50
C PHE A 69 7.56 -6.84 -24.07
N CYS A 70 8.24 -6.45 -22.99
CA CYS A 70 9.34 -7.22 -22.43
C CYS A 70 8.84 -8.39 -21.56
N TYR A 71 7.57 -8.42 -21.20
CA TYR A 71 6.98 -9.56 -20.52
C TYR A 71 6.67 -10.65 -21.56
N PRO A 72 7.32 -11.83 -21.47
CA PRO A 72 7.22 -12.85 -22.53
C PRO A 72 5.86 -13.57 -22.56
N GLY A 73 4.93 -13.14 -21.69
CA GLY A 73 3.69 -13.88 -21.47
C GLY A 73 3.91 -15.17 -20.69
N VAL A 74 2.83 -15.86 -20.42
CA VAL A 74 2.88 -17.15 -19.75
C VAL A 74 3.22 -18.23 -20.76
N SER A 75 4.40 -18.84 -20.64
CA SER A 75 4.65 -20.12 -21.29
C SER A 75 3.86 -21.19 -20.54
N TYR A 76 2.78 -21.63 -21.13
CA TYR A 76 1.97 -22.74 -20.60
C TYR A 76 2.75 -24.04 -20.67
N ASP A 77 3.57 -24.31 -19.66
CA ASP A 77 4.01 -25.68 -19.47
C ASP A 77 2.94 -26.48 -18.70
N SER A 78 3.02 -27.80 -18.76
CA SER A 78 2.03 -28.70 -18.15
C SER A 78 1.91 -28.56 -16.63
N THR A 79 2.93 -28.04 -15.97
CA THR A 79 2.95 -27.78 -14.51
C THR A 79 2.14 -26.52 -14.15
N LEU A 80 2.25 -25.46 -14.96
CA LEU A 80 1.46 -24.24 -14.81
C LEU A 80 0.00 -24.44 -15.23
N ALA A 81 -0.25 -25.24 -16.27
CA ALA A 81 -1.60 -25.64 -16.67
C ALA A 81 -2.36 -26.35 -15.54
N CYS A 82 -1.68 -27.05 -14.66
CA CYS A 82 -2.29 -27.67 -13.48
C CYS A 82 -2.83 -26.63 -12.48
N PHE A 83 -2.19 -25.48 -12.32
CA PHE A 83 -2.66 -24.40 -11.44
C PHE A 83 -3.81 -23.61 -12.07
N ILE A 84 -3.75 -23.37 -13.37
CA ILE A 84 -4.74 -22.56 -14.11
C ILE A 84 -6.00 -23.37 -14.43
N ASN A 85 -5.84 -24.61 -14.92
CA ASN A 85 -6.95 -25.45 -15.39
C ASN A 85 -7.71 -26.19 -14.30
N THR A 86 -7.18 -26.29 -13.09
CA THR A 86 -7.87 -27.06 -12.06
C THR A 86 -9.10 -26.36 -11.52
N GLY A 87 -9.35 -25.09 -11.84
CA GLY A 87 -10.49 -24.35 -11.31
C GLY A 87 -10.60 -24.50 -9.79
N ARG A 88 -9.50 -24.90 -9.15
CA ARG A 88 -9.49 -25.09 -7.71
C ARG A 88 -9.65 -23.70 -7.10
N ALA A 89 -10.89 -23.36 -6.85
CA ALA A 89 -11.21 -22.39 -5.85
C ALA A 89 -10.18 -22.53 -4.75
N ILE A 90 -9.66 -21.42 -4.27
CA ILE A 90 -8.81 -21.41 -3.08
C ILE A 90 -9.69 -21.87 -1.93
N LYS A 91 -9.84 -23.17 -1.79
CA LYS A 91 -10.80 -23.82 -0.86
C LYS A 91 -10.51 -23.54 0.60
N TYR A 92 -9.34 -23.00 0.92
CA TYR A 92 -8.85 -23.01 2.29
C TYR A 92 -9.28 -21.81 3.13
N PHE A 93 -9.81 -20.75 2.53
CA PHE A 93 -10.20 -19.55 3.28
C PHE A 93 -11.61 -19.06 3.01
N THR A 94 -12.37 -19.68 2.13
CA THR A 94 -13.74 -19.26 1.86
C THR A 94 -14.72 -20.36 2.23
N ALA A 95 -15.68 -20.03 3.07
CA ALA A 95 -16.90 -20.80 3.23
C ALA A 95 -17.78 -20.78 1.96
N TYR A 96 -17.31 -20.13 0.88
CA TYR A 96 -18.04 -19.88 -0.35
C TYR A 96 -17.27 -20.41 -1.55
N GLU A 97 -17.89 -21.30 -2.32
CA GLU A 97 -17.29 -22.12 -3.37
C GLU A 97 -17.01 -21.39 -4.71
N THR A 98 -17.08 -20.07 -4.77
CA THR A 98 -17.20 -19.35 -6.05
C THR A 98 -16.04 -18.43 -6.43
N ASP A 99 -14.96 -18.34 -5.65
CA ASP A 99 -13.87 -17.43 -5.93
C ASP A 99 -12.84 -18.05 -6.90
N TYR A 100 -12.92 -17.71 -8.16
CA TYR A 100 -11.92 -18.09 -9.16
C TYR A 100 -10.82 -17.03 -9.20
N ALA A 101 -9.55 -17.49 -9.15
CA ALA A 101 -8.42 -16.60 -9.40
C ALA A 101 -8.33 -16.25 -10.89
N VAL A 102 -8.16 -14.98 -11.18
CA VAL A 102 -7.83 -14.48 -12.53
C VAL A 102 -6.32 -14.32 -12.64
N PHE A 103 -5.71 -14.88 -13.66
CA PHE A 103 -4.28 -14.73 -13.94
C PHE A 103 -4.10 -13.78 -15.12
N PRO A 104 -3.40 -12.66 -14.95
CA PRO A 104 -3.16 -11.73 -16.04
C PRO A 104 -2.24 -12.33 -17.12
N ASP A 105 -2.67 -12.33 -18.37
CA ASP A 105 -1.89 -12.77 -19.52
C ASP A 105 -0.94 -11.69 -20.03
N VAL A 106 -1.25 -10.44 -19.75
CA VAL A 106 -0.52 -9.26 -20.21
C VAL A 106 -0.12 -8.42 -19.01
N ARG A 107 1.14 -8.00 -18.97
CA ARG A 107 1.59 -7.00 -17.99
C ARG A 107 1.41 -5.61 -18.60
N THR A 108 0.71 -4.74 -17.88
CA THR A 108 0.42 -3.39 -18.33
C THR A 108 1.12 -2.36 -17.46
N PHE A 109 1.37 -1.19 -18.06
CA PHE A 109 1.78 0.02 -17.35
C PHE A 109 0.57 0.95 -17.25
N SER A 110 0.39 1.54 -16.08
CA SER A 110 -0.50 2.66 -15.90
C SER A 110 0.07 3.64 -14.88
N TYR A 111 -0.49 4.84 -14.83
CA TYR A 111 0.13 5.91 -14.05
C TYR A 111 -0.92 6.79 -13.38
N THR A 112 -0.53 7.34 -12.24
CA THR A 112 -1.22 8.49 -11.63
C THR A 112 -0.28 9.68 -11.69
N VAL A 113 -0.74 10.78 -12.28
CA VAL A 113 0.06 12.00 -12.44
C VAL A 113 -0.57 13.12 -11.61
N PHE A 114 0.21 13.69 -10.73
CA PHE A 114 -0.22 14.86 -9.95
C PHE A 114 0.24 16.13 -10.65
N VAL A 115 -0.70 16.95 -11.10
CA VAL A 115 -0.43 18.12 -11.93
C VAL A 115 -0.73 19.43 -11.20
N ILE A 116 -0.04 20.49 -11.59
CA ILE A 116 -0.30 21.84 -11.10
C ILE A 116 -0.65 22.71 -12.31
N THR A 117 -1.71 23.50 -12.18
CA THR A 117 -2.15 24.39 -13.27
C THR A 117 -1.20 25.55 -13.48
N ASP A 118 -1.11 26.03 -14.72
CA ASP A 118 -0.30 27.20 -15.09
C ASP A 118 -0.71 28.45 -14.28
N SER A 119 -1.99 28.55 -13.90
CA SER A 119 -2.51 29.63 -13.07
C SER A 119 -1.95 29.61 -11.65
N ILE A 120 -1.91 28.45 -10.99
CA ILE A 120 -1.31 28.28 -9.66
C ILE A 120 0.19 28.52 -9.73
N LEU A 121 0.87 27.95 -10.73
CA LEU A 121 2.31 28.17 -10.94
C LEU A 121 2.64 29.65 -11.11
N ALA A 122 1.86 30.40 -11.88
CA ALA A 122 2.08 31.81 -12.11
C ALA A 122 1.75 32.68 -10.89
N ALA A 123 0.63 32.40 -10.19
CA ALA A 123 0.15 33.24 -9.10
C ALA A 123 1.00 33.07 -7.83
N ASP A 124 1.28 31.83 -7.45
CA ASP A 124 1.84 31.52 -6.13
C ASP A 124 3.36 31.32 -6.17
N TYR A 125 3.91 30.94 -7.34
CA TYR A 125 5.35 30.61 -7.50
C TYR A 125 6.08 31.49 -8.51
N ASN A 126 5.36 32.40 -9.20
CA ASN A 126 5.90 33.21 -10.29
C ASN A 126 6.55 32.39 -11.42
N ILE A 127 6.07 31.16 -11.63
CA ILE A 127 6.50 30.27 -12.71
C ILE A 127 5.54 30.46 -13.89
N ARG A 128 6.05 31.03 -14.99
CA ARG A 128 5.27 31.37 -16.19
C ARG A 128 5.79 30.71 -17.46
N SER A 129 6.89 29.97 -17.33
CA SER A 129 7.55 29.30 -18.43
C SER A 129 8.23 28.01 -17.95
N LEU A 130 8.63 27.16 -18.90
CA LEU A 130 9.46 25.99 -18.59
C LEU A 130 10.81 26.37 -17.95
N ASP A 131 11.41 27.52 -18.33
CA ASP A 131 12.67 27.98 -17.77
C ASP A 131 12.52 28.41 -16.29
N ASP A 132 11.40 29.03 -15.95
CA ASP A 132 11.08 29.33 -14.55
C ASP A 132 10.91 28.03 -13.75
N LEU A 133 10.23 27.01 -14.31
CA LEU A 133 10.07 25.71 -13.67
C LEU A 133 11.41 24.98 -13.50
N ARG A 134 12.32 25.07 -14.51
CA ARG A 134 13.69 24.58 -14.37
C ARG A 134 14.43 25.25 -13.23
N SER A 135 14.25 26.56 -13.09
CA SER A 135 14.89 27.35 -12.03
C SER A 135 14.35 26.95 -10.65
N TYR A 136 13.05 26.74 -10.53
CA TYR A 136 12.40 26.21 -9.32
C TYR A 136 12.92 24.80 -8.98
N ALA A 137 12.94 23.91 -9.96
CA ALA A 137 13.42 22.53 -9.78
C ALA A 137 14.90 22.49 -9.34
N ARG A 138 15.77 23.37 -9.85
CA ARG A 138 17.18 23.46 -9.41
C ARG A 138 17.32 23.90 -7.95
N GLN A 139 16.40 24.71 -7.45
CA GLN A 139 16.38 25.07 -6.02
C GLN A 139 15.92 23.89 -5.16
N ALA A 140 14.90 23.16 -5.62
CA ALA A 140 14.36 22.00 -4.92
C ALA A 140 15.33 20.79 -4.94
N TYR A 141 16.03 20.58 -6.05
CA TYR A 141 16.95 19.46 -6.27
C TYR A 141 18.32 19.92 -6.76
N PRO A 142 19.13 20.57 -5.89
CA PRO A 142 20.40 21.19 -6.31
C PRO A 142 21.44 20.18 -6.80
N SER A 143 21.36 18.91 -6.39
CA SER A 143 22.25 17.84 -6.85
C SER A 143 22.15 17.54 -8.34
N GLY A 144 21.01 17.84 -8.95
CA GLY A 144 20.77 17.66 -10.39
C GLY A 144 21.05 18.89 -11.24
N ALA A 145 21.52 19.99 -10.63
CA ALA A 145 21.80 21.24 -11.35
C ALA A 145 22.93 21.05 -12.37
N GLY A 146 22.69 21.54 -13.59
CA GLY A 146 23.64 21.43 -14.68
C GLY A 146 23.59 20.17 -15.51
N LYS A 147 22.73 19.20 -15.16
CA LYS A 147 22.41 18.03 -16.00
C LYS A 147 21.33 18.40 -17.03
N GLU A 148 21.32 17.71 -18.15
CA GLU A 148 20.29 17.84 -19.17
C GLU A 148 18.94 17.33 -18.67
N ASP A 149 17.83 17.94 -19.05
CA ASP A 149 16.51 17.66 -18.52
C ASP A 149 16.09 16.18 -18.64
N TYR A 150 16.49 15.48 -19.70
CA TYR A 150 16.20 14.05 -19.91
C TYR A 150 17.05 13.11 -19.04
N ASP A 151 18.11 13.60 -18.42
CA ASP A 151 18.86 12.81 -17.43
C ASP A 151 17.98 12.58 -16.20
N ARG A 152 17.88 11.30 -15.78
CA ARG A 152 17.05 10.90 -14.64
C ARG A 152 17.44 11.58 -13.32
N GLU A 153 18.69 12.01 -13.23
CA GLU A 153 19.21 12.72 -12.07
C GLU A 153 19.22 14.24 -12.24
N SER A 154 18.66 14.77 -13.34
CA SER A 154 18.51 16.24 -13.49
C SER A 154 17.47 16.78 -12.51
N SER A 155 17.63 18.02 -12.11
CA SER A 155 16.70 18.69 -11.19
C SER A 155 15.25 18.64 -11.69
N LEU A 156 15.04 18.90 -13.00
CA LEU A 156 13.71 18.90 -13.57
C LEU A 156 13.12 17.48 -13.64
N ASN A 157 13.92 16.47 -14.03
CA ASN A 157 13.44 15.09 -14.08
C ASN A 157 13.10 14.57 -12.68
N MET A 158 13.93 14.83 -11.67
CA MET A 158 13.64 14.46 -10.28
C MET A 158 12.35 15.11 -9.79
N PHE A 159 12.17 16.41 -10.06
CA PHE A 159 10.94 17.12 -9.72
C PHE A 159 9.71 16.48 -10.38
N MET A 160 9.74 16.28 -11.68
CA MET A 160 8.62 15.70 -12.43
C MET A 160 8.34 14.24 -12.02
N SER A 161 9.38 13.44 -11.79
CA SER A 161 9.25 12.03 -11.40
C SER A 161 8.61 11.85 -10.03
N TYR A 162 8.80 12.77 -9.09
CA TYR A 162 8.15 12.74 -7.79
C TYR A 162 6.63 12.98 -7.87
N HIS A 163 6.14 13.59 -8.93
CA HIS A 163 4.72 13.81 -9.19
C HIS A 163 4.01 12.62 -9.85
N ILE A 164 4.69 11.48 -10.05
CA ILE A 164 4.14 10.36 -10.81
C ILE A 164 4.22 9.07 -10.00
N LEU A 165 3.09 8.38 -9.89
CA LEU A 165 3.03 6.99 -9.39
C LEU A 165 3.01 6.02 -10.58
N PRO A 166 3.70 4.87 -10.51
CA PRO A 166 3.79 3.90 -11.61
C PRO A 166 2.56 2.96 -11.70
N PHE A 167 1.40 3.43 -11.30
CA PHE A 167 0.11 2.74 -11.36
C PHE A 167 -1.05 3.73 -11.34
N SER A 168 -2.21 3.32 -11.80
CA SER A 168 -3.40 4.17 -11.87
C SER A 168 -4.26 4.06 -10.62
N LEU A 169 -4.51 5.19 -9.97
CA LEU A 169 -5.45 5.34 -8.86
C LEU A 169 -6.45 6.45 -9.19
N ILE A 170 -7.68 6.10 -9.44
CA ILE A 170 -8.77 7.09 -9.53
C ILE A 170 -9.01 7.72 -8.16
N TRP A 171 -9.76 8.83 -8.12
CA TRP A 171 -10.02 9.59 -6.90
C TRP A 171 -10.37 8.73 -5.69
N ASP A 172 -11.29 7.80 -5.87
CA ASP A 172 -11.78 6.94 -4.79
C ASP A 172 -10.77 5.85 -4.36
N GLN A 173 -9.75 5.60 -5.15
CA GLN A 173 -8.66 4.65 -4.85
C GLN A 173 -7.42 5.32 -4.26
N LEU A 174 -7.32 6.66 -4.29
CA LEU A 174 -6.15 7.39 -3.80
C LEU A 174 -5.88 7.15 -2.31
N ASN A 175 -6.92 7.08 -1.53
CA ASN A 175 -6.89 6.61 -0.16
C ASN A 175 -8.27 6.02 0.12
N THR A 176 -8.31 4.72 0.30
CA THR A 176 -9.54 4.03 0.69
C THR A 176 -9.75 4.27 2.17
N SER A 177 -10.59 5.24 2.51
CA SER A 177 -11.01 5.48 3.88
C SER A 177 -11.62 4.21 4.48
N GLN A 178 -11.13 3.77 5.63
CA GLN A 178 -11.76 2.68 6.40
C GLN A 178 -13.22 2.97 6.77
N ARG A 179 -13.65 4.22 6.66
CA ARG A 179 -15.00 4.64 6.99
C ARG A 179 -16.09 3.88 6.23
N GLU A 180 -15.84 3.49 4.99
CA GLU A 180 -16.79 2.68 4.21
C GLU A 180 -16.75 1.18 4.59
N ILE A 181 -15.68 0.78 5.25
CA ILE A 181 -15.36 -0.61 5.58
C ILE A 181 -15.69 -0.94 7.02
N VAL A 182 -15.60 0.02 7.94
CA VAL A 182 -15.62 -0.25 9.37
C VAL A 182 -16.87 0.31 10.04
N CYS A 183 -17.46 -0.55 10.81
CA CYS A 183 -18.58 -0.25 11.69
C CYS A 183 -18.19 0.65 12.88
N SER A 184 -18.91 1.62 13.04
CA SER A 184 -19.65 2.19 14.16
C SER A 184 -19.00 2.65 15.46
N HIS A 185 -17.75 2.44 15.82
CA HIS A 185 -17.33 2.76 17.20
C HIS A 185 -15.90 3.33 17.34
N HIS A 186 -15.36 4.01 16.34
CA HIS A 186 -13.93 4.29 16.36
C HIS A 186 -13.51 5.73 16.27
N HIS A 187 -12.41 5.93 16.96
CA HIS A 187 -11.42 6.98 16.80
C HIS A 187 -10.78 6.91 15.40
N LEU A 188 -11.39 7.55 14.42
CA LEU A 188 -10.88 7.56 13.04
C LEU A 188 -9.52 8.25 12.92
N ASP A 189 -9.17 9.09 13.90
CA ASP A 189 -7.91 9.83 13.90
C ASP A 189 -6.69 8.97 14.23
N GLU A 190 -6.90 7.84 14.90
CA GLU A 190 -5.83 6.92 15.31
C GLU A 190 -5.63 5.78 14.30
N LEU A 191 -6.60 5.57 13.42
CA LEU A 191 -6.65 4.46 12.47
C LEU A 191 -6.47 4.88 11.02
N ASP A 192 -5.99 6.08 10.77
CA ASP A 192 -5.71 6.51 9.41
C ASP A 192 -4.83 5.47 8.71
N VAL A 193 -5.48 4.67 7.88
CA VAL A 193 -4.79 3.84 6.91
C VAL A 193 -4.16 4.80 5.93
N GLU A 194 -2.92 5.08 6.19
CA GLU A 194 -2.15 5.92 5.34
C GLU A 194 -1.58 5.07 4.23
N ASP A 195 -1.98 5.39 3.03
CA ASP A 195 -1.41 4.75 1.88
C ASP A 195 -0.05 5.37 1.55
N PHE A 196 0.99 4.57 1.67
CA PHE A 196 2.34 4.91 1.24
C PHE A 196 2.61 4.31 -0.12
N TYR A 197 3.13 5.13 -1.02
CA TYR A 197 3.42 4.76 -2.40
C TYR A 197 4.83 5.15 -2.79
N GLU A 198 5.54 4.27 -3.48
CA GLU A 198 6.77 4.66 -4.18
C GLU A 198 6.41 5.43 -5.46
N THR A 199 7.17 6.50 -5.74
CA THR A 199 6.98 7.32 -6.93
C THR A 199 7.94 6.91 -8.06
N MET A 200 7.86 7.57 -9.21
CA MET A 200 8.85 7.37 -10.27
C MET A 200 10.21 8.01 -9.98
N LEU A 201 10.32 8.88 -8.99
CA LEU A 201 11.62 9.31 -8.46
C LEU A 201 12.22 8.15 -7.65
N PRO A 202 13.37 7.61 -8.03
CA PRO A 202 13.98 6.49 -7.32
C PRO A 202 14.16 6.78 -5.83
N HIS A 203 13.94 5.78 -4.99
CA HIS A 203 14.08 5.85 -3.54
C HIS A 203 13.24 6.95 -2.86
N SER A 204 12.11 7.28 -3.44
CA SER A 204 11.17 8.23 -2.84
C SER A 204 9.82 7.61 -2.59
N ILE A 205 9.20 8.05 -1.52
CA ILE A 205 7.86 7.64 -1.12
C ILE A 205 6.94 8.85 -1.01
N MET A 206 5.67 8.60 -1.16
CA MET A 206 4.58 9.56 -1.01
C MET A 206 3.53 8.96 -0.10
N ARG A 207 3.01 9.74 0.82
CA ARG A 207 1.92 9.35 1.70
C ARG A 207 0.65 10.08 1.27
N ILE A 208 -0.45 9.36 1.11
CA ILE A 208 -1.77 9.96 0.85
C ILE A 208 -2.68 9.68 2.05
N SER A 209 -3.30 10.71 2.56
CA SER A 209 -4.21 10.65 3.71
C SER A 209 -5.52 11.40 3.43
N THR A 210 -6.57 10.99 4.13
CA THR A 210 -7.92 11.60 4.05
C THR A 210 -8.35 12.02 5.45
N PRO A 211 -7.88 13.17 5.98
CA PRO A 211 -8.19 13.62 7.31
C PRO A 211 -9.64 14.11 7.45
N TYR A 212 -10.18 14.02 8.66
CA TYR A 212 -11.52 14.45 9.05
C TYR A 212 -11.45 15.73 9.88
N LYS A 213 -12.50 16.55 9.80
CA LYS A 213 -12.59 17.85 10.49
C LYS A 213 -12.80 17.73 11.98
N HIS A 214 -13.43 16.67 12.42
CA HIS A 214 -13.80 16.47 13.83
C HIS A 214 -13.27 15.14 14.35
N ASP A 215 -12.53 15.27 15.44
CA ASP A 215 -12.12 14.20 16.33
C ASP A 215 -13.34 13.77 17.15
N HIS A 216 -14.21 12.93 16.65
CA HIS A 216 -15.36 12.49 17.40
C HIS A 216 -15.25 11.04 17.85
N TYR A 217 -15.28 10.90 19.18
CA TYR A 217 -15.75 9.71 19.84
C TYR A 217 -17.28 9.71 19.71
N GLY A 218 -17.86 8.94 18.81
CA GLY A 218 -19.30 8.94 18.64
C GLY A 218 -19.85 7.74 17.88
N ASN A 219 -21.16 7.56 17.95
CA ASN A 219 -21.88 6.52 17.25
C ASN A 219 -21.84 6.72 15.73
N VAL A 220 -22.00 5.64 14.96
CA VAL A 220 -22.01 5.62 13.47
C VAL A 220 -22.89 6.70 12.84
N SER A 221 -24.02 7.02 13.50
CA SER A 221 -24.93 8.07 13.03
C SER A 221 -24.32 9.46 13.06
N GLU A 222 -23.37 9.71 13.97
CA GLU A 222 -22.65 10.98 14.07
C GLU A 222 -21.46 11.03 13.13
N MET A 223 -20.84 9.88 12.84
CA MET A 223 -19.74 9.75 11.89
C MET A 223 -20.19 9.98 10.43
N SER A 224 -21.46 9.69 10.10
CA SER A 224 -22.00 9.94 8.76
C SER A 224 -21.96 11.42 8.37
N ASN A 225 -21.86 12.31 9.36
CA ASN A 225 -21.81 13.76 9.21
C ASN A 225 -20.41 14.36 9.45
N SER A 226 -19.38 13.55 9.75
CA SER A 226 -18.03 14.07 9.86
C SER A 226 -17.55 14.50 8.48
N GLU A 227 -17.16 15.74 8.39
CA GLU A 227 -16.71 16.36 7.15
C GLU A 227 -15.29 15.93 6.83
N ILE A 228 -15.10 15.25 5.69
CA ILE A 228 -13.77 15.00 5.13
C ILE A 228 -13.20 16.34 4.68
N ILE A 229 -12.00 16.70 5.14
CA ILE A 229 -11.37 17.97 4.73
C ILE A 229 -10.80 17.88 3.32
N GLY A 230 -10.58 16.68 2.81
CA GLY A 230 -10.01 16.42 1.49
C GLY A 230 -8.97 15.30 1.52
N LYS A 231 -8.26 15.14 0.41
CA LYS A 231 -7.12 14.22 0.31
C LYS A 231 -5.84 15.02 0.25
N PHE A 232 -4.83 14.58 0.99
CA PHE A 232 -3.57 15.28 1.13
C PHE A 232 -2.37 14.37 0.90
N ILE A 233 -1.36 14.91 0.26
CA ILE A 233 -0.06 14.26 0.06
C ILE A 233 0.91 14.77 1.13
N ASN A 234 1.62 13.83 1.78
CA ASN A 234 2.66 14.09 2.79
C ASN A 234 2.19 14.93 3.98
N ARG A 235 0.93 14.79 4.35
CA ARG A 235 0.39 15.37 5.59
C ARG A 235 0.91 14.58 6.79
N LYS A 236 1.26 15.26 7.87
CA LYS A 236 1.66 14.64 9.15
C LYS A 236 0.93 15.32 10.31
N GLY A 237 0.54 14.52 11.29
CA GLY A 237 -0.13 15.00 12.48
C GLY A 237 -1.63 15.25 12.29
N THR A 238 -2.29 15.58 13.36
CA THR A 238 -3.74 15.78 13.46
C THR A 238 -4.08 17.22 13.76
N LEU A 239 -5.34 17.60 13.56
CA LEU A 239 -5.84 18.92 13.95
C LEU A 239 -5.84 19.14 15.48
N LYS A 240 -5.75 18.05 16.27
CA LYS A 240 -5.62 18.11 17.73
C LYS A 240 -4.27 18.63 18.19
N ASP A 241 -3.22 18.40 17.40
CA ASP A 241 -1.86 18.86 17.66
C ASP A 241 -1.36 19.78 16.54
N PRO A 242 -1.88 21.03 16.49
CA PRO A 242 -1.52 21.97 15.44
C PRO A 242 -0.04 22.39 15.45
N ALA A 243 0.66 22.21 16.57
CA ALA A 243 2.07 22.54 16.68
C ALA A 243 2.97 21.55 15.91
N ASN A 244 2.52 20.32 15.76
CA ASN A 244 3.22 19.27 15.02
C ASN A 244 2.57 18.93 13.67
N LEU A 245 1.57 19.72 13.27
CA LEU A 245 0.85 19.52 12.02
C LEU A 245 1.67 20.02 10.83
N ILE A 246 1.95 19.13 9.88
CA ILE A 246 2.40 19.44 8.54
C ILE A 246 1.21 19.21 7.61
N GLU A 247 0.67 20.27 7.03
CA GLU A 247 -0.56 20.18 6.22
C GLU A 247 -0.42 19.33 4.96
N GLY A 248 0.81 19.21 4.42
CA GLY A 248 1.03 18.53 3.16
C GLY A 248 0.51 19.31 1.95
N VAL A 249 0.25 18.62 0.85
CA VAL A 249 -0.27 19.17 -0.40
C VAL A 249 -1.67 18.61 -0.65
N GLN A 250 -2.65 19.48 -0.76
CA GLN A 250 -4.02 19.06 -1.03
C GLN A 250 -4.18 18.63 -2.49
N ILE A 251 -4.85 17.50 -2.69
CA ILE A 251 -5.34 17.05 -3.99
C ILE A 251 -6.73 17.66 -4.14
N LEU A 252 -6.96 18.40 -5.24
CA LEU A 252 -8.24 19.04 -5.48
C LEU A 252 -9.30 17.99 -5.81
N ASP A 253 -10.46 18.11 -5.17
CA ASP A 253 -11.59 17.24 -5.44
C ASP A 253 -12.21 17.59 -6.81
N GLU A 254 -12.00 16.71 -7.75
CA GLU A 254 -12.51 16.79 -9.10
C GLU A 254 -13.37 15.57 -9.45
N SER A 255 -14.02 14.99 -8.45
CA SER A 255 -14.86 13.80 -8.58
C SER A 255 -15.92 13.89 -9.69
N HIS A 256 -16.19 15.11 -10.17
CA HIS A 256 -17.12 15.40 -11.28
C HIS A 256 -16.44 15.65 -12.62
N ILE A 257 -15.10 15.66 -12.68
CA ILE A 257 -14.33 15.96 -13.90
C ILE A 257 -13.69 14.67 -14.42
N TYR A 258 -14.40 13.97 -15.29
CA TYR A 258 -13.90 12.76 -15.95
C TYR A 258 -12.88 13.04 -17.07
N ASN A 259 -12.55 14.31 -17.34
CA ASN A 259 -11.62 14.71 -18.41
C ASN A 259 -10.15 14.41 -18.08
N ASN A 260 -9.88 14.02 -16.85
CA ASN A 260 -8.54 13.67 -16.35
C ASN A 260 -8.19 12.19 -16.52
N MET A 261 -9.08 11.37 -17.10
CA MET A 261 -8.85 9.95 -17.32
C MET A 261 -8.24 9.68 -18.69
N ALA A 262 -7.33 8.73 -18.75
CA ALA A 262 -6.70 8.21 -19.95
C ALA A 262 -6.77 6.67 -19.97
N THR A 263 -6.46 6.07 -21.11
CA THR A 263 -6.42 4.60 -21.23
C THR A 263 -5.43 3.97 -20.26
N ASN A 264 -4.31 4.62 -20.02
CA ASN A 264 -3.24 4.13 -19.17
C ASN A 264 -3.05 4.93 -17.88
N GLY A 265 -4.08 5.59 -17.39
CA GLY A 265 -3.99 6.26 -16.10
C GLY A 265 -4.92 7.44 -15.91
N VAL A 266 -4.56 8.25 -14.94
CA VAL A 266 -5.35 9.41 -14.50
C VAL A 266 -4.40 10.52 -14.02
N TYR A 267 -4.83 11.79 -14.13
CA TYR A 267 -4.14 12.86 -13.44
C TYR A 267 -5.04 13.55 -12.41
N HIS A 268 -4.42 14.08 -11.34
CA HIS A 268 -5.10 14.83 -10.29
C HIS A 268 -4.44 16.18 -10.09
N TYR A 269 -5.25 17.20 -9.87
CA TYR A 269 -4.75 18.55 -9.64
C TYR A 269 -4.30 18.76 -8.20
N LEU A 270 -3.21 19.50 -8.04
CA LEU A 270 -2.65 19.88 -6.75
C LEU A 270 -2.82 21.37 -6.48
N THR A 271 -2.89 21.72 -5.19
CA THR A 271 -2.86 23.11 -4.72
C THR A 271 -1.47 23.72 -4.75
N LYS A 272 -0.40 22.91 -4.75
CA LYS A 272 0.99 23.38 -4.79
C LYS A 272 1.94 22.27 -5.31
N PRO A 273 3.16 22.63 -5.76
CA PRO A 273 4.16 21.66 -6.19
C PRO A 273 4.57 20.69 -5.07
N LEU A 274 4.88 19.45 -5.47
CA LEU A 274 5.47 18.45 -4.58
C LEU A 274 6.99 18.50 -4.67
N VAL A 275 7.63 18.48 -3.52
CA VAL A 275 9.10 18.41 -3.42
C VAL A 275 9.48 17.32 -2.41
N TYR A 276 10.44 16.48 -2.78
CA TYR A 276 10.99 15.46 -1.87
C TYR A 276 12.27 15.98 -1.20
N ASP A 277 12.09 17.01 -0.41
CA ASP A 277 13.15 17.67 0.37
C ASP A 277 13.30 17.06 1.79
N ASN A 278 14.14 17.68 2.60
CA ASN A 278 14.37 17.21 3.96
C ASN A 278 13.12 17.34 4.84
N ASP A 279 12.33 18.39 4.66
CA ASP A 279 11.10 18.60 5.45
C ASP A 279 10.05 17.53 5.11
N THR A 280 9.91 17.20 3.84
CA THR A 280 9.06 16.09 3.38
C THR A 280 9.56 14.74 3.93
N ARG A 281 10.87 14.49 3.88
CA ARG A 281 11.47 13.26 4.44
C ARG A 281 11.27 13.17 5.95
N ASP A 282 11.33 14.29 6.67
CA ASP A 282 11.02 14.35 8.11
C ASP A 282 9.54 14.07 8.40
N ALA A 283 8.64 14.58 7.57
CA ALA A 283 7.22 14.32 7.68
C ALA A 283 6.89 12.83 7.45
N LEU A 284 7.61 12.18 6.55
CA LEU A 284 7.43 10.77 6.19
C LEU A 284 8.18 9.80 7.11
N ASN A 285 9.07 10.28 8.00
CA ASN A 285 9.81 9.43 8.94
C ASN A 285 8.95 9.04 10.15
N VAL A 286 7.91 8.30 9.87
CA VAL A 286 6.89 7.80 10.79
C VAL A 286 6.75 6.29 10.61
N ARG A 287 5.90 5.62 11.38
CA ARG A 287 5.51 4.24 11.10
C ARG A 287 4.87 4.16 9.71
N MET A 288 5.56 3.53 8.78
CA MET A 288 5.04 3.28 7.45
C MET A 288 4.33 1.94 7.44
N ARG A 289 3.01 1.95 7.38
CA ARG A 289 2.18 0.77 7.21
C ARG A 289 1.74 0.71 5.75
N ILE A 290 2.37 -0.17 5.01
CA ILE A 290 2.29 -0.23 3.55
C ILE A 290 1.43 -1.42 3.18
N MET A 291 0.35 -1.18 2.46
CA MET A 291 -0.54 -2.24 2.03
C MET A 291 0.16 -3.23 1.12
N ALA A 292 -0.12 -4.52 1.31
CA ALA A 292 0.52 -5.58 0.53
C ALA A 292 0.32 -5.42 -0.99
N ASN A 293 -0.86 -4.97 -1.41
CA ASN A 293 -1.17 -4.74 -2.81
C ASN A 293 -0.47 -3.51 -3.43
N THR A 294 0.15 -2.66 -2.61
CA THR A 294 0.93 -1.51 -3.10
C THR A 294 2.43 -1.78 -3.14
N LEU A 295 2.86 -2.95 -2.68
CA LEU A 295 4.28 -3.35 -2.71
C LEU A 295 4.81 -3.59 -4.13
N SER A 296 3.94 -3.77 -5.11
CA SER A 296 4.30 -3.84 -6.52
C SER A 296 3.32 -3.07 -7.39
N PRO A 297 3.80 -2.21 -8.31
CA PRO A 297 2.94 -1.60 -9.33
C PRO A 297 2.16 -2.64 -10.14
N ASP A 298 2.76 -3.80 -10.40
CA ASP A 298 2.15 -4.87 -11.19
C ASP A 298 0.87 -5.42 -10.55
N PHE A 299 0.74 -5.37 -9.21
CA PHE A 299 -0.48 -5.78 -8.51
C PHE A 299 -1.64 -4.83 -8.83
N ILE A 300 -1.43 -3.53 -8.67
CA ILE A 300 -2.47 -2.52 -8.91
C ILE A 300 -2.82 -2.47 -10.40
N ASN A 301 -1.82 -2.51 -11.28
CA ASN A 301 -2.02 -2.49 -12.74
C ASN A 301 -2.76 -3.72 -13.25
N SER A 302 -2.74 -4.82 -12.49
CA SER A 302 -3.52 -6.04 -12.76
C SER A 302 -4.90 -6.05 -12.06
N GLY A 303 -5.32 -4.94 -11.48
CA GLY A 303 -6.60 -4.82 -10.81
C GLY A 303 -6.68 -5.43 -9.41
N ALA A 304 -5.53 -5.70 -8.78
CA ALA A 304 -5.46 -6.29 -7.45
C ALA A 304 -5.63 -5.27 -6.31
N ARG A 305 -6.06 -4.04 -6.60
CA ARG A 305 -6.50 -3.08 -5.59
C ARG A 305 -8.01 -3.05 -5.53
N GLY A 306 -8.54 -3.02 -4.30
CA GLY A 306 -9.97 -3.04 -4.03
C GLY A 306 -10.75 -2.09 -4.89
N ARG A 307 -11.80 -2.59 -5.49
CA ARG A 307 -12.79 -1.74 -6.14
C ARG A 307 -13.57 -1.02 -5.06
N LEU A 308 -13.92 0.23 -5.36
CA LEU A 308 -14.91 0.95 -4.58
C LEU A 308 -16.13 0.09 -4.35
N ARG A 309 -16.47 -0.03 -3.09
CA ARG A 309 -17.62 -0.81 -2.71
C ARG A 309 -18.85 0.05 -2.60
N LYS A 310 -19.79 -0.24 -3.43
CA LYS A 310 -21.19 0.01 -3.10
C LYS A 310 -21.90 -1.26 -2.58
N TYR A 311 -21.39 -2.46 -2.87
CA TYR A 311 -22.09 -3.70 -2.54
C TYR A 311 -21.16 -4.86 -2.19
N GLU A 312 -21.48 -5.60 -1.17
CA GLU A 312 -20.78 -6.64 -0.44
C GLU A 312 -20.39 -7.91 -1.23
N ARG A 313 -20.54 -7.97 -2.55
CA ARG A 313 -20.45 -9.22 -3.30
C ARG A 313 -19.32 -9.32 -4.30
N ASP A 314 -18.58 -8.25 -4.53
CA ASP A 314 -17.51 -8.27 -5.54
C ASP A 314 -16.19 -8.73 -4.95
N ARG A 315 -16.14 -9.99 -4.58
CA ARG A 315 -14.90 -10.66 -4.21
C ARG A 315 -14.13 -10.99 -5.47
N TYR A 316 -12.85 -10.64 -5.51
CA TYR A 316 -11.99 -11.07 -6.59
C TYR A 316 -10.64 -11.56 -6.06
N THR A 317 -10.01 -12.43 -6.85
CA THR A 317 -8.67 -12.92 -6.58
C THR A 317 -7.87 -12.81 -7.87
N VAL A 318 -6.72 -12.19 -7.77
CA VAL A 318 -5.74 -12.13 -8.86
C VAL A 318 -4.59 -13.04 -8.48
N GLY A 319 -4.31 -14.04 -9.32
CA GLY A 319 -3.17 -14.93 -9.17
C GLY A 319 -2.01 -14.43 -10.02
N PHE A 320 -0.79 -14.61 -9.54
CA PHE A 320 0.40 -14.21 -10.24
C PHE A 320 1.32 -15.40 -10.46
N LEU A 321 1.89 -15.48 -11.67
CA LEU A 321 2.86 -16.50 -12.03
C LEU A 321 4.28 -16.01 -11.75
N PRO A 322 5.24 -16.91 -11.46
CA PRO A 322 6.64 -16.53 -11.29
C PRO A 322 7.16 -15.73 -12.48
N GLY A 323 7.81 -14.59 -12.19
CA GLY A 323 8.34 -13.68 -13.23
C GLY A 323 7.34 -12.63 -13.73
N PHE A 324 6.09 -12.64 -13.28
CA PHE A 324 5.13 -11.59 -13.63
C PHE A 324 5.51 -10.26 -12.99
N CYS A 325 5.80 -10.23 -11.71
CA CYS A 325 6.11 -9.01 -10.97
C CYS A 325 7.61 -8.70 -11.01
N LYS A 326 7.98 -7.45 -11.28
CA LYS A 326 9.38 -7.02 -11.42
C LYS A 326 10.15 -7.01 -10.10
N ASN A 327 9.49 -6.62 -9.02
CA ASN A 327 10.10 -6.48 -7.69
C ASN A 327 9.77 -7.63 -6.73
N PHE A 328 9.11 -8.69 -7.23
CA PHE A 328 8.83 -9.92 -6.51
C PHE A 328 9.36 -11.11 -7.29
N GLN A 329 10.02 -12.02 -6.59
CA GLN A 329 10.54 -13.27 -7.15
C GLN A 329 10.11 -14.41 -6.24
N TRP A 330 9.61 -15.49 -6.80
CA TRP A 330 9.25 -16.69 -6.08
C TRP A 330 9.50 -17.95 -6.89
N ASN A 331 9.62 -19.08 -6.19
CA ASN A 331 9.84 -20.37 -6.80
C ASN A 331 8.56 -20.91 -7.46
N ARG A 332 8.71 -21.89 -8.35
CA ARG A 332 7.58 -22.52 -9.07
C ARG A 332 6.64 -23.34 -8.20
N GLU A 333 7.06 -23.72 -6.99
CA GLU A 333 6.23 -24.44 -6.01
C GLU A 333 5.32 -23.51 -5.21
N SER A 334 5.55 -22.22 -5.33
CA SER A 334 4.73 -21.18 -4.68
C SER A 334 3.52 -20.84 -5.53
N GLN A 335 2.39 -20.69 -4.88
CA GLN A 335 1.21 -20.04 -5.43
C GLN A 335 1.06 -18.68 -4.74
N PHE A 336 0.89 -17.65 -5.54
CA PHE A 336 0.83 -16.29 -5.08
C PHE A 336 -0.43 -15.60 -5.58
N TYR A 337 -1.22 -15.06 -4.63
CA TYR A 337 -2.49 -14.40 -4.91
C TYR A 337 -2.59 -13.10 -4.15
N VAL A 338 -3.20 -12.09 -4.77
CA VAL A 338 -3.74 -10.93 -4.07
C VAL A 338 -5.25 -11.01 -4.15
N ARG A 339 -5.89 -10.99 -3.00
CA ARG A 339 -7.33 -11.15 -2.87
C ARG A 339 -7.92 -9.90 -2.26
N TYR A 340 -9.04 -9.52 -2.80
CA TYR A 340 -9.94 -8.66 -2.12
C TYR A 340 -10.93 -9.51 -1.33
N ARG A 341 -10.92 -9.34 -0.03
CA ARG A 341 -11.90 -9.97 0.85
C ARG A 341 -12.84 -8.92 1.42
N ASP A 342 -14.01 -9.39 1.77
CA ASP A 342 -14.92 -8.68 2.63
C ASP A 342 -14.16 -8.21 3.90
N PRO A 343 -14.37 -6.98 4.40
CA PRO A 343 -13.85 -6.52 5.68
C PRO A 343 -14.20 -7.41 6.86
N SER A 344 -15.00 -8.47 6.65
CA SER A 344 -15.29 -9.50 7.64
C SER A 344 -14.07 -10.31 8.10
N PHE A 345 -12.93 -10.16 7.47
CA PHE A 345 -11.68 -10.75 7.92
C PHE A 345 -10.74 -9.65 8.31
N GLY A 346 -10.07 -9.72 9.41
CA GLY A 346 -9.10 -8.79 9.92
C GLY A 346 -8.03 -8.28 8.95
N CYS A 347 -8.47 -7.96 7.74
CA CYS A 347 -7.65 -7.36 6.70
C CYS A 347 -7.77 -5.85 6.79
N TYR A 348 -6.66 -5.22 6.88
CA TYR A 348 -6.53 -3.78 6.73
C TYR A 348 -6.98 -3.43 5.30
N ASN A 349 -7.92 -2.54 5.09
CA ASN A 349 -8.50 -2.18 3.79
C ASN A 349 -9.11 -3.33 2.96
N GLY A 350 -9.26 -4.52 3.50
CA GLY A 350 -9.90 -5.65 2.82
C GLY A 350 -9.07 -6.40 1.79
N ASP A 351 -7.84 -5.96 1.51
CA ASP A 351 -6.93 -6.63 0.58
C ASP A 351 -5.97 -7.56 1.34
N GLU A 352 -5.68 -8.71 0.77
CA GLU A 352 -4.86 -9.74 1.38
C GLU A 352 -3.92 -10.38 0.35
N MET A 353 -2.65 -10.42 0.67
CA MET A 353 -1.67 -11.23 -0.07
C MET A 353 -1.62 -12.62 0.52
N THR A 354 -1.79 -13.65 -0.30
CA THR A 354 -1.79 -15.05 0.13
C THR A 354 -0.68 -15.82 -0.57
N LEU A 355 0.13 -16.51 0.22
CA LEU A 355 1.18 -17.41 -0.24
C LEU A 355 0.81 -18.85 0.12
N MET A 356 0.88 -19.76 -0.85
CA MET A 356 0.56 -21.17 -0.71
C MET A 356 1.69 -22.06 -1.25
N GLY A 357 1.68 -23.33 -0.85
CA GLY A 357 2.71 -24.30 -1.26
C GLY A 357 4.02 -24.14 -0.46
N ASN A 358 5.08 -24.76 -0.95
CA ASN A 358 6.43 -24.63 -0.38
C ASN A 358 7.09 -23.34 -0.88
N PHE A 359 6.55 -22.22 -0.45
CA PHE A 359 6.97 -20.95 -0.98
C PHE A 359 8.37 -20.52 -0.51
N ASP A 360 9.06 -19.91 -1.44
CA ASP A 360 10.29 -19.16 -1.24
C ASP A 360 10.15 -17.87 -2.06
N ILE A 361 9.81 -16.78 -1.40
CA ILE A 361 9.53 -15.50 -2.02
C ILE A 361 10.51 -14.44 -1.54
N THR A 362 11.00 -13.67 -2.49
CA THR A 362 11.85 -12.50 -2.24
C THR A 362 11.19 -11.28 -2.86
N PHE A 363 11.13 -10.20 -2.13
CA PHE A 363 10.64 -8.93 -2.64
C PHE A 363 11.47 -7.75 -2.14
N ARG A 364 11.50 -6.69 -2.95
CA ARG A 364 12.14 -5.44 -2.60
C ARG A 364 11.27 -4.71 -1.58
N LEU A 365 11.89 -4.27 -0.49
CA LEU A 365 11.24 -3.42 0.49
C LEU A 365 11.05 -2.00 -0.09
N PRO A 366 9.95 -1.33 0.24
CA PRO A 366 9.81 0.09 -0.07
C PRO A 366 10.94 0.92 0.49
N ALA A 367 11.25 2.03 -0.18
CA ALA A 367 12.27 2.96 0.24
C ALA A 367 11.95 3.58 1.61
N VAL A 368 12.99 3.91 2.37
CA VAL A 368 12.84 4.67 3.61
C VAL A 368 13.18 6.15 3.38
N PRO A 369 12.50 7.08 4.06
CA PRO A 369 12.70 8.50 3.82
C PRO A 369 14.06 9.02 4.32
N LYS A 370 14.63 8.38 5.34
CA LYS A 370 15.90 8.76 5.98
C LYS A 370 16.77 7.56 6.28
N ASP A 371 18.06 7.80 6.35
CA ASP A 371 19.01 6.82 6.89
C ASP A 371 18.74 6.63 8.38
N GLY A 372 18.70 5.38 8.83
CA GLY A 372 18.44 5.09 10.23
C GLY A 372 18.19 3.63 10.53
N LEU A 373 17.94 3.37 11.79
CA LEU A 373 17.55 2.05 12.29
C LEU A 373 16.04 1.89 12.15
N TYR A 374 15.61 0.79 11.55
CA TYR A 374 14.21 0.47 11.31
C TYR A 374 13.87 -0.93 11.80
N GLU A 375 12.69 -1.06 12.36
CA GLU A 375 12.07 -2.36 12.68
C GLU A 375 11.13 -2.77 11.55
N ILE A 376 11.30 -3.97 11.03
CA ILE A 376 10.46 -4.55 9.98
C ILE A 376 9.47 -5.50 10.64
N ARG A 377 8.17 -5.31 10.36
CA ARG A 377 7.09 -6.13 10.91
C ARG A 377 6.16 -6.64 9.84
N ILE A 378 5.68 -7.85 10.02
CA ILE A 378 4.66 -8.47 9.17
C ILE A 378 3.50 -8.89 10.05
N PRO A 379 2.25 -8.54 9.71
CA PRO A 379 1.09 -9.06 10.40
C PRO A 379 0.92 -10.54 10.09
N GLY A 380 0.28 -11.24 10.98
CA GLY A 380 -0.04 -12.64 10.82
C GLY A 380 -1.32 -13.02 11.54
N TYR A 381 -1.82 -14.18 11.19
CA TYR A 381 -2.95 -14.81 11.81
C TYR A 381 -2.51 -16.17 12.34
N ALA A 382 -2.53 -16.34 13.66
CA ALA A 382 -2.12 -17.57 14.32
C ALA A 382 -3.31 -18.35 14.84
N GLY A 383 -3.17 -19.66 14.90
CA GLY A 383 -4.16 -20.49 15.55
C GLY A 383 -4.07 -21.96 15.15
N PRO A 384 -4.58 -22.85 15.97
CA PRO A 384 -4.51 -24.29 15.78
C PRO A 384 -5.50 -24.78 14.71
N PHE A 385 -5.53 -24.10 13.56
CA PHE A 385 -6.44 -24.48 12.47
C PHE A 385 -5.95 -25.66 11.65
N TYR A 386 -4.66 -26.01 11.81
CA TYR A 386 -3.99 -27.02 11.01
C TYR A 386 -3.14 -27.94 11.87
N PRO A 387 -3.01 -29.21 11.51
CA PRO A 387 -2.37 -30.23 12.36
C PRO A 387 -0.84 -30.18 12.38
N GLU A 388 -0.20 -29.34 11.54
CA GLU A 388 1.25 -29.36 11.36
C GLU A 388 1.87 -27.98 11.63
N PRO A 389 3.08 -27.94 12.24
CA PRO A 389 3.81 -26.68 12.44
C PRO A 389 4.12 -25.97 11.11
N GLU A 390 3.81 -24.68 11.05
CA GLU A 390 4.01 -23.81 9.89
C GLU A 390 5.22 -22.90 10.10
N ASN A 391 6.41 -23.40 9.81
CA ASN A 391 7.62 -22.65 10.07
C ASN A 391 8.09 -21.84 8.88
N ILE A 392 8.31 -20.54 9.12
CA ILE A 392 8.85 -19.59 8.15
C ILE A 392 10.14 -19.01 8.63
N LEU A 393 11.12 -19.01 7.77
CA LEU A 393 12.40 -18.33 7.94
C LEU A 393 12.40 -17.02 7.16
N TYR A 394 12.99 -16.01 7.76
CA TYR A 394 13.17 -14.70 7.16
C TYR A 394 14.64 -14.42 6.91
N TYR A 395 14.92 -13.77 5.80
CA TYR A 395 16.25 -13.32 5.42
C TYR A 395 16.16 -11.91 4.87
N ILE A 396 17.17 -11.11 5.12
CA ILE A 396 17.26 -9.76 4.61
C ILE A 396 18.62 -9.55 3.94
N ARG A 397 18.63 -8.69 2.92
CA ARG A 397 19.87 -8.20 2.32
C ARG A 397 19.72 -6.76 1.85
N LYS A 398 20.83 -6.03 1.86
CA LYS A 398 21.00 -4.81 1.09
C LYS A 398 21.37 -5.17 -0.36
N GLU A 399 21.08 -4.31 -1.31
CA GLU A 399 21.53 -4.46 -2.70
C GLU A 399 23.05 -4.69 -2.77
N GLY A 400 23.46 -5.70 -3.53
CA GLY A 400 24.86 -6.10 -3.67
C GLY A 400 25.40 -7.05 -2.60
N ASP A 401 24.69 -7.25 -1.50
CA ASP A 401 25.07 -8.15 -0.42
C ASP A 401 24.41 -9.53 -0.53
N ASP A 402 24.89 -10.48 0.25
CA ASP A 402 24.27 -11.79 0.42
C ASP A 402 23.09 -11.71 1.42
N PHE A 403 22.14 -12.65 1.29
CA PHE A 403 21.08 -12.80 2.27
C PHE A 403 21.61 -13.30 3.61
N VAL A 404 21.25 -12.60 4.66
CA VAL A 404 21.51 -13.01 6.05
C VAL A 404 20.20 -13.39 6.74
N PRO A 405 20.17 -14.46 7.54
CA PRO A 405 18.99 -14.78 8.35
C PRO A 405 18.67 -13.63 9.29
N CYS A 406 17.38 -13.33 9.45
CA CYS A 406 16.92 -12.30 10.36
C CYS A 406 15.72 -12.79 11.18
N GLY A 407 15.63 -12.32 12.42
CA GLY A 407 14.59 -12.70 13.35
C GLY A 407 14.62 -14.17 13.77
N LYS A 408 13.63 -14.54 14.56
CA LYS A 408 13.39 -15.94 14.95
C LYS A 408 12.44 -16.59 13.93
N PRO A 409 12.58 -17.90 13.63
CA PRO A 409 11.57 -18.62 12.88
C PRO A 409 10.20 -18.45 13.52
N VAL A 410 9.16 -18.37 12.69
CA VAL A 410 7.78 -18.22 13.16
C VAL A 410 7.04 -19.50 12.88
N ASP A 411 6.43 -20.07 13.91
CA ASP A 411 5.41 -21.10 13.77
C ASP A 411 4.02 -20.44 13.84
N PHE A 412 3.34 -20.38 12.72
CA PHE A 412 2.01 -19.77 12.62
C PHE A 412 0.90 -20.64 13.23
N ASN A 413 1.18 -21.88 13.57
CA ASN A 413 0.24 -22.76 14.30
C ASN A 413 0.33 -22.62 15.81
N LEU A 414 1.36 -21.96 16.32
CA LEU A 414 1.49 -21.71 17.73
C LEU A 414 0.41 -20.71 18.19
N SER A 415 -0.36 -21.07 19.22
CA SER A 415 -1.31 -20.15 19.81
C SER A 415 -0.59 -18.94 20.39
N LEU A 416 -1.08 -17.73 20.16
CA LEU A 416 -0.53 -16.52 20.76
C LEU A 416 -0.60 -16.54 22.29
N THR A 417 -1.58 -17.25 22.86
CA THR A 417 -1.73 -17.43 24.32
C THR A 417 -0.80 -18.49 24.90
N SER A 418 0.03 -19.16 24.08
CA SER A 418 1.03 -20.10 24.58
C SER A 418 2.06 -19.39 25.45
N PRO A 419 2.69 -20.10 26.41
CA PRO A 419 3.73 -19.51 27.26
C PRO A 419 4.95 -18.98 26.47
N GLU A 420 5.20 -19.54 25.29
CA GLU A 420 6.29 -19.14 24.39
C GLU A 420 6.08 -17.75 23.79
N ILE A 421 4.83 -17.32 23.65
CA ILE A 421 4.43 -16.00 23.11
C ILE A 421 3.92 -15.11 24.24
N GLY A 422 2.94 -15.58 25.02
CA GLY A 422 2.48 -14.91 26.22
C GLY A 422 1.44 -13.81 26.00
N TYR A 423 0.62 -13.91 24.93
CA TYR A 423 -0.44 -12.94 24.66
C TYR A 423 -1.53 -13.02 25.73
N VAL A 424 -1.91 -11.86 26.26
CA VAL A 424 -3.07 -11.66 27.12
C VAL A 424 -3.89 -10.50 26.57
N ARG A 425 -5.21 -10.65 26.46
CA ARG A 425 -6.10 -9.54 26.08
C ARG A 425 -6.00 -8.40 27.09
N ASP A 426 -6.14 -7.16 26.63
CA ASP A 426 -6.00 -5.97 27.48
C ASP A 426 -7.04 -5.95 28.61
N ASP A 427 -8.26 -6.46 28.35
CA ASP A 427 -9.33 -6.58 29.35
C ASP A 427 -9.18 -7.77 30.31
N ARG A 428 -8.16 -8.61 30.13
CA ARG A 428 -7.90 -9.82 30.93
C ARG A 428 -6.51 -9.86 31.57
N VAL A 429 -5.76 -8.75 31.49
CA VAL A 429 -4.46 -8.67 32.17
C VAL A 429 -4.67 -8.73 33.69
N ASP A 430 -3.80 -9.46 34.39
CA ASP A 430 -3.84 -9.53 35.84
C ASP A 430 -3.24 -8.25 36.45
N TYR A 431 -4.09 -7.24 36.65
CA TYR A 431 -3.68 -5.98 37.25
C TYR A 431 -3.68 -6.01 38.78
N TYR A 432 -4.29 -7.02 39.41
CA TYR A 432 -4.33 -7.12 40.90
C TYR A 432 -2.93 -7.30 41.49
N THR A 433 -2.07 -8.02 40.80
CA THR A 433 -0.65 -8.16 41.22
C THR A 433 0.07 -6.82 41.28
N TYR A 434 -0.31 -5.87 40.44
CA TYR A 434 0.29 -4.53 40.40
C TYR A 434 -0.24 -3.61 41.51
N ALA A 435 -1.45 -3.82 42.01
CA ALA A 435 -2.06 -3.01 43.05
C ALA A 435 -1.23 -3.03 44.36
N GLN A 436 -0.60 -4.15 44.68
CA GLN A 436 0.23 -4.27 45.89
C GLN A 436 1.47 -3.39 45.83
N ASN A 437 2.04 -3.22 44.64
CA ASN A 437 3.26 -2.45 44.41
C ASN A 437 2.97 -0.97 44.08
N ASN A 438 1.73 -0.64 43.73
CA ASN A 438 1.31 0.68 43.28
C ASN A 438 0.01 1.14 44.00
N PRO A 439 0.02 1.31 45.33
CA PRO A 439 -1.21 1.54 46.12
C PRO A 439 -1.90 2.89 45.84
N GLY A 440 -1.29 3.76 45.04
CA GLY A 440 -1.86 5.07 44.68
C GLY A 440 -2.55 5.11 43.30
N LEU A 441 -2.47 4.02 42.52
CA LEU A 441 -3.10 3.97 41.20
C LEU A 441 -4.53 3.45 41.30
N ASN A 442 -5.41 3.96 40.44
CA ASN A 442 -6.76 3.44 40.27
C ASN A 442 -6.75 2.18 39.39
N GLU A 443 -7.91 1.55 39.23
CA GLU A 443 -8.05 0.29 38.48
C GLU A 443 -7.65 0.45 37.00
N GLU A 444 -8.01 1.54 36.37
CA GLU A 444 -7.70 1.82 34.96
C GLU A 444 -6.18 2.01 34.76
N GLU A 445 -5.53 2.76 35.64
CA GLU A 445 -4.09 2.97 35.63
C GLU A 445 -3.31 1.66 35.86
N LEU A 446 -3.81 0.81 36.77
CA LEU A 446 -3.22 -0.51 37.01
C LEU A 446 -3.37 -1.45 35.81
N GLN A 447 -4.53 -1.43 35.16
CA GLN A 447 -4.78 -2.22 33.94
C GLN A 447 -3.88 -1.74 32.79
N GLU A 448 -3.72 -0.43 32.64
CA GLU A 448 -2.81 0.13 31.64
C GLU A 448 -1.36 -0.30 31.88
N LEU A 449 -0.90 -0.28 33.14
CA LEU A 449 0.44 -0.72 33.51
C LEU A 449 0.65 -2.21 33.19
N ALA A 450 -0.31 -3.07 33.56
CA ALA A 450 -0.27 -4.50 33.27
C ALA A 450 -0.29 -4.79 31.76
N THR A 451 -1.06 -4.04 31.00
CA THR A 451 -1.12 -4.12 29.53
C THR A 451 0.23 -3.76 28.92
N LYS A 452 0.86 -2.67 29.34
CA LYS A 452 2.19 -2.25 28.88
C LYS A 452 3.26 -3.32 29.17
N ASP A 453 3.19 -3.97 30.31
CA ASP A 453 4.14 -5.03 30.65
C ASP A 453 3.91 -6.29 29.79
N ASN A 454 2.64 -6.63 29.48
CA ASN A 454 2.36 -7.71 28.53
C ASN A 454 2.85 -7.37 27.11
N ASP A 455 2.69 -6.14 26.65
CA ASP A 455 3.21 -5.70 25.36
C ASP A 455 4.75 -5.81 25.29
N ARG A 456 5.44 -5.43 26.37
CA ARG A 456 6.91 -5.60 26.49
C ARG A 456 7.32 -7.07 26.47
N LEU A 457 6.56 -7.93 27.15
CA LEU A 457 6.81 -9.39 27.13
C LEU A 457 6.70 -9.93 25.70
N LEU A 458 5.62 -9.60 25.00
CA LEU A 458 5.40 -9.99 23.59
C LEU A 458 6.56 -9.54 22.71
N ARG A 459 6.96 -8.26 22.81
CA ARG A 459 8.12 -7.74 22.05
C ARG A 459 9.41 -8.52 22.34
N SER A 460 9.66 -8.91 23.59
CA SER A 460 10.84 -9.72 23.95
C SER A 460 10.84 -11.10 23.27
N HIS A 461 9.65 -11.61 22.94
CA HIS A 461 9.46 -12.85 22.18
C HIS A 461 9.42 -12.60 20.65
N GLY A 462 9.47 -11.34 20.22
CA GLY A 462 9.45 -10.92 18.82
C GLY A 462 8.05 -10.83 18.23
N TYR A 463 7.05 -10.59 19.06
CA TYR A 463 5.66 -10.42 18.66
C TYR A 463 5.08 -9.10 19.19
N MET A 464 4.02 -8.66 18.58
CA MET A 464 3.18 -7.54 19.03
C MET A 464 1.72 -7.92 18.81
N LYS A 465 0.83 -7.37 19.61
CA LYS A 465 -0.61 -7.42 19.32
C LYS A 465 -0.90 -6.71 17.99
N ALA A 466 -2.00 -7.05 17.34
CA ALA A 466 -2.50 -6.26 16.24
C ALA A 466 -2.75 -4.80 16.70
N PRO A 467 -2.72 -3.83 15.81
CA PRO A 467 -3.08 -2.45 16.18
C PRO A 467 -4.54 -2.37 16.63
N ASP A 468 -4.85 -1.34 17.44
CA ASP A 468 -6.23 -0.97 17.73
C ASP A 468 -6.94 -0.65 16.42
N SER A 469 -7.70 -1.60 15.93
CA SER A 469 -8.50 -1.48 14.72
C SER A 469 -9.70 -2.39 14.88
N TYR A 470 -10.77 -2.11 14.15
CA TYR A 470 -11.97 -2.90 14.30
C TYR A 470 -12.21 -3.77 13.09
N GLY A 471 -12.39 -5.02 13.38
CA GLY A 471 -12.88 -5.98 12.41
C GLY A 471 -14.39 -5.84 12.21
N PRO A 472 -14.93 -6.57 11.25
CA PRO A 472 -16.33 -6.47 10.81
C PRO A 472 -17.37 -6.84 11.86
N ASN A 473 -16.95 -7.59 12.87
CA ASN A 473 -17.82 -8.01 13.97
C ASN A 473 -17.76 -7.04 15.16
N HIS A 474 -17.32 -5.80 14.93
CA HIS A 474 -17.15 -4.75 15.97
C HIS A 474 -16.14 -5.10 17.07
N ASN A 475 -15.28 -6.07 16.82
CA ASN A 475 -14.24 -6.44 17.77
C ASN A 475 -12.94 -5.71 17.44
N ASN A 476 -12.28 -5.16 18.44
CA ASN A 476 -10.95 -4.61 18.29
C ASN A 476 -9.98 -5.74 17.87
N MET A 477 -9.24 -5.51 16.80
CA MET A 477 -8.27 -6.48 16.28
C MET A 477 -7.16 -6.77 17.30
N ARG A 478 -6.81 -5.80 18.13
CA ARG A 478 -5.85 -5.94 19.21
C ARG A 478 -6.31 -6.96 20.27
N ASP A 479 -7.62 -7.11 20.45
CA ASP A 479 -8.23 -8.08 21.37
C ASP A 479 -8.44 -9.46 20.76
N ASP A 480 -8.11 -9.66 19.49
CA ASP A 480 -8.18 -10.98 18.86
C ASP A 480 -6.87 -11.72 19.11
N GLU A 481 -6.93 -12.77 19.95
CA GLU A 481 -5.80 -13.63 20.29
C GLU A 481 -5.22 -14.44 19.11
N ARG A 482 -5.74 -14.23 17.91
CA ARG A 482 -5.25 -14.84 16.67
C ARG A 482 -4.47 -13.85 15.82
N MET A 483 -4.64 -12.55 16.05
CA MET A 483 -4.06 -11.48 15.24
C MET A 483 -2.80 -10.93 15.91
N PHE A 484 -1.73 -10.81 15.14
CA PHE A 484 -0.45 -10.32 15.65
C PHE A 484 0.35 -9.57 14.60
N ARG A 485 1.35 -8.86 15.07
CA ARG A 485 2.47 -8.37 14.26
C ARG A 485 3.72 -9.12 14.65
N LYS A 486 4.42 -9.73 13.69
CA LYS A 486 5.72 -10.36 13.90
C LYS A 486 6.81 -9.34 13.64
N ILE A 487 7.66 -9.10 14.63
CA ILE A 487 8.91 -8.37 14.46
C ILE A 487 9.88 -9.30 13.72
N VAL A 488 10.14 -8.97 12.46
CA VAL A 488 11.01 -9.76 11.58
C VAL A 488 12.47 -9.49 11.91
N CYS A 489 12.85 -8.22 11.91
CA CYS A 489 14.20 -7.79 12.27
C CYS A 489 14.25 -6.29 12.57
N GLU A 490 15.36 -5.88 13.19
CA GLU A 490 15.83 -4.52 13.27
C GLU A 490 17.05 -4.39 12.36
N ILE A 491 17.08 -3.36 11.50
CA ILE A 491 18.14 -3.17 10.52
C ILE A 491 18.40 -1.68 10.26
N TYR A 492 19.67 -1.33 10.07
CA TYR A 492 20.03 -0.01 9.56
C TYR A 492 19.77 0.06 8.06
N MET A 493 18.92 1.01 7.63
CA MET A 493 18.59 1.24 6.23
C MET A 493 19.07 2.63 5.78
N GLU A 494 19.64 2.67 4.59
CA GLU A 494 20.05 3.89 3.89
C GLU A 494 18.96 4.27 2.88
N SER A 495 18.53 5.52 2.88
CA SER A 495 17.40 6.02 2.08
C SER A 495 17.63 5.96 0.56
N GLY A 496 18.88 5.83 0.11
CA GLY A 496 19.24 5.70 -1.31
C GLY A 496 19.61 4.29 -1.74
N LYS A 497 19.21 3.25 -0.98
CA LYS A 497 19.58 1.86 -1.27
C LYS A 497 18.38 0.93 -1.24
N ASP A 498 18.42 -0.10 -2.10
CA ASP A 498 17.42 -1.16 -2.11
C ASP A 498 17.72 -2.22 -1.07
N TYR A 499 16.67 -2.66 -0.40
CA TYR A 499 16.68 -3.77 0.54
C TYR A 499 15.68 -4.82 0.11
N TYR A 500 15.98 -6.09 0.38
CA TYR A 500 15.18 -7.23 -0.02
C TYR A 500 14.86 -8.10 1.17
N LEU A 501 13.59 -8.45 1.33
CA LEU A 501 13.13 -9.43 2.30
C LEU A 501 12.81 -10.74 1.58
N ARG A 502 13.31 -11.84 2.13
CA ARG A 502 12.99 -13.19 1.68
C ARG A 502 12.27 -13.95 2.78
N MET A 503 11.15 -14.55 2.42
CA MET A 503 10.36 -15.42 3.28
C MET A 503 10.39 -16.83 2.69
N ARG A 504 10.84 -17.78 3.49
CA ARG A 504 10.95 -19.18 3.06
C ARG A 504 10.20 -20.08 4.02
N LYS A 505 9.25 -20.83 3.49
CA LYS A 505 8.55 -21.87 4.22
C LYS A 505 9.45 -23.10 4.36
N VAL A 506 9.53 -23.65 5.56
CA VAL A 506 10.36 -24.81 5.87
C VAL A 506 9.50 -26.05 6.11
N SER A 507 8.33 -25.86 6.70
CA SER A 507 7.39 -26.96 6.99
C SER A 507 5.96 -26.46 6.95
N GLY A 508 5.03 -27.42 6.84
CA GLY A 508 3.60 -27.18 6.89
C GLY A 508 2.95 -27.04 5.51
N SER A 509 1.63 -27.04 5.48
CA SER A 509 0.81 -26.97 4.26
C SER A 509 -0.14 -25.77 4.23
N THR A 510 -0.17 -24.98 5.30
CA THR A 510 -1.11 -23.88 5.47
C THR A 510 -0.74 -22.70 4.58
N PRO A 511 -1.72 -22.05 3.94
CA PRO A 511 -1.51 -20.76 3.31
C PRO A 511 -1.19 -19.70 4.37
N ILE A 512 -0.30 -18.77 4.01
CA ILE A 512 -0.01 -17.60 4.82
C ILE A 512 -0.54 -16.37 4.12
N ALA A 513 -1.24 -15.57 4.89
CA ALA A 513 -1.76 -14.32 4.43
C ALA A 513 -1.17 -13.17 5.23
N PHE A 514 -0.78 -12.12 4.54
CA PHE A 514 -0.48 -10.83 5.16
C PHE A 514 -1.08 -9.71 4.30
N ASN A 515 -1.52 -8.65 4.96
CA ASN A 515 -2.23 -7.57 4.31
C ASN A 515 -1.46 -6.25 4.29
N TYR A 516 -0.41 -6.13 5.11
CA TYR A 516 0.48 -4.98 5.11
C TYR A 516 1.90 -5.36 5.56
N LEU A 517 2.83 -4.46 5.31
CA LEU A 517 4.19 -4.47 5.84
C LEU A 517 4.36 -3.20 6.67
N GLU A 518 4.94 -3.31 7.88
CA GLU A 518 5.36 -2.13 8.63
C GLU A 518 6.87 -1.96 8.55
N ILE A 519 7.31 -0.73 8.26
CA ILE A 519 8.69 -0.27 8.37
C ILE A 519 8.67 0.89 9.37
N VAL A 520 9.26 0.70 10.53
CA VAL A 520 9.09 1.60 11.66
C VAL A 520 10.43 2.17 12.09
N PRO A 521 10.64 3.49 12.05
CA PRO A 521 11.91 4.10 12.42
C PRO A 521 12.14 4.04 13.95
N TYR A 522 13.39 4.07 14.36
CA TYR A 522 13.82 3.93 15.76
C TYR A 522 13.10 4.89 16.71
N ASN A 523 12.99 6.15 16.35
CA ASN A 523 12.34 7.17 17.18
C ASN A 523 10.85 6.89 17.46
N VAL A 524 10.22 6.01 16.69
CA VAL A 524 8.83 5.58 16.90
C VAL A 524 8.81 4.32 17.77
N TYR A 525 9.51 3.25 17.38
CA TYR A 525 9.40 1.99 18.10
C TYR A 525 10.19 1.95 19.42
N SER A 526 11.13 2.88 19.65
CA SER A 526 11.83 3.00 20.92
C SER A 526 10.93 3.48 22.08
N GLY A 527 9.74 3.93 21.78
CA GLY A 527 8.80 4.43 22.78
C GLY A 527 9.10 5.84 23.30
N GLU A 528 10.05 6.56 22.69
CA GLU A 528 10.38 7.94 23.10
C GLU A 528 9.20 8.92 22.94
N ASN A 529 8.26 8.62 22.03
CA ASN A 529 7.14 9.47 21.67
C ASN A 529 5.74 8.90 22.04
N GLY A 530 5.69 7.88 22.89
CA GLY A 530 4.41 7.33 23.37
C GLY A 530 4.18 5.84 23.09
N PRO A 531 2.99 5.33 23.35
CA PRO A 531 2.67 3.90 23.26
C PRO A 531 2.48 3.47 21.79
N GLU A 532 3.57 3.30 21.08
CA GLU A 532 3.58 2.84 19.69
C GLU A 532 2.92 1.47 19.50
N ASP A 533 2.90 0.65 20.54
CA ASP A 533 2.37 -0.72 20.47
C ASP A 533 0.86 -0.79 20.20
N ARG A 534 0.12 0.26 20.46
CA ARG A 534 -1.33 0.33 20.21
C ARG A 534 -1.72 0.72 18.79
N HIS A 535 -0.87 1.44 18.11
CA HIS A 535 -1.21 2.07 16.82
C HIS A 535 -0.66 1.35 15.60
#